data_6bd69bbf31276d57c3161e279049bcc4
#
_entry.id   6bd69bbf31276d57c3161e279049bcc4
#
_cell.length_a   1.000
_cell.length_b   1.000
_cell.length_c   1.000
_cell.angle_alpha   90.00
_cell.angle_beta   90.00
_cell.angle_gamma   90.00
#
_symmetry.space_group_name_H-M   'P 1'
#
loop_
_entity.id
_entity.type
_entity.pdbx_description
1 polymer ?
#
loop_
_entity_poly.entity_id
_entity_poly.type
_entity_poly.pdbx_seq_one_letter_code
_entity_poly.pdbx_strand_id
1 'polypeptide(L)'
;RITPRAALLSTLAGIAITFISMDFAFKIFENPIIAFFPLAFILVQYFSKVRFPLGIPGGLIAVGVGTGLAWVMGYMDGGSIVNKNGLLHFSPPHFCGGSMLELIQSKYMLQYISIIIPMGVFNVVGSLQNLESAEAAGDKYDTFPSLLANGIGSVVASLFGSCFPTTIYIGHPGWKAIGARTGYSILNGIFVAIICLSGFITVILKVVPLEAGIGILLWIGIVIVAQAFQETPKHHAMAVAMGLFPAIAAWGLLMVEGTLRSAGTTLFIIGKDAFSNNLAIHGMISLERGFIFTSMILASISVFLIEKKFLMACIWSLGAAFLSFVGIIHAYELTPNGVVSVFGFWAANDFAIGYCSFAILFISIHFYMHGNEGSSNI
;
A
#
# COMPACT_ATOMS: atom_id res chain seq x y z
N ARG A 1 18.38 -6.85 14.14
CA ARG A 1 17.13 -6.21 13.65
C ARG A 1 15.97 -6.67 14.52
N ILE A 2 15.20 -5.73 15.06
CA ILE A 2 14.00 -6.04 15.87
C ILE A 2 12.87 -6.53 14.94
N THR A 3 12.68 -5.90 13.80
CA THR A 3 11.69 -6.29 12.79
C THR A 3 12.36 -7.12 11.69
N PRO A 4 11.91 -8.36 11.45
CA PRO A 4 12.42 -9.20 10.37
C PRO A 4 12.15 -8.59 8.99
N ARG A 5 13.06 -8.80 8.02
CA ARG A 5 12.87 -8.36 6.63
C ARG A 5 11.59 -8.94 6.02
N ALA A 6 11.29 -10.20 6.28
CA ALA A 6 10.08 -10.86 5.80
C ALA A 6 8.80 -10.12 6.24
N ALA A 7 8.75 -9.56 7.44
CA ALA A 7 7.61 -8.82 7.94
C ALA A 7 7.38 -7.50 7.20
N LEU A 8 8.46 -6.76 6.90
CA LEU A 8 8.37 -5.50 6.16
C LEU A 8 7.98 -5.74 4.70
N LEU A 9 8.65 -6.70 4.04
CA LEU A 9 8.38 -7.00 2.63
C LEU A 9 7.03 -7.67 2.42
N SER A 10 6.55 -8.51 3.35
CA SER A 10 5.22 -9.12 3.22
C SER A 10 4.09 -8.11 3.33
N THR A 11 4.22 -7.15 4.23
CA THR A 11 3.21 -6.07 4.34
C THR A 11 3.17 -5.23 3.07
N LEU A 12 4.34 -4.89 2.52
CA LEU A 12 4.45 -4.17 1.26
C LEU A 12 3.87 -4.99 0.09
N ALA A 13 4.16 -6.30 0.05
CA ALA A 13 3.60 -7.21 -0.94
C ALA A 13 2.08 -7.33 -0.83
N GLY A 14 1.54 -7.33 0.40
CA GLY A 14 0.11 -7.29 0.64
C GLY A 14 -0.53 -6.06 0.02
N ILE A 15 0.03 -4.87 0.25
CA ILE A 15 -0.44 -3.62 -0.37
C ILE A 15 -0.33 -3.70 -1.90
N ALA A 16 0.79 -4.19 -2.41
CA ALA A 16 1.04 -4.26 -3.85
C ALA A 16 0.07 -5.19 -4.57
N ILE A 17 -0.23 -6.37 -4.02
CA ILE A 17 -1.15 -7.31 -4.66
C ILE A 17 -2.60 -6.83 -4.59
N THR A 18 -3.03 -6.25 -3.47
CA THR A 18 -4.42 -5.87 -3.24
C THR A 18 -4.76 -4.52 -3.87
N PHE A 19 -4.14 -3.45 -3.39
CA PHE A 19 -4.51 -2.08 -3.75
C PHE A 19 -3.91 -1.59 -5.07
N ILE A 20 -2.84 -2.24 -5.56
CA ILE A 20 -2.25 -1.89 -6.84
C ILE A 20 -2.68 -2.91 -7.91
N SER A 21 -2.32 -4.21 -7.72
CA SER A 21 -2.46 -5.18 -8.79
C SER A 21 -3.91 -5.56 -9.07
N MET A 22 -4.74 -5.78 -8.03
CA MET A 22 -6.10 -6.28 -8.25
C MET A 22 -7.02 -5.27 -8.93
N ASP A 23 -6.96 -3.98 -8.55
CA ASP A 23 -7.77 -2.95 -9.21
C ASP A 23 -7.42 -2.82 -10.70
N PHE A 24 -6.13 -2.82 -11.01
CA PHE A 24 -5.67 -2.77 -12.39
C PHE A 24 -5.96 -4.06 -13.17
N ALA A 25 -5.85 -5.22 -12.54
CA ALA A 25 -6.25 -6.48 -13.16
C ALA A 25 -7.74 -6.44 -13.56
N PHE A 26 -8.62 -5.99 -12.68
CA PHE A 26 -10.05 -5.88 -12.98
C PHE A 26 -10.31 -4.92 -14.15
N LYS A 27 -9.70 -3.75 -14.17
CA LYS A 27 -9.82 -2.79 -15.28
C LYS A 27 -9.31 -3.35 -16.61
N ILE A 28 -8.24 -4.15 -16.58
CA ILE A 28 -7.73 -4.85 -17.77
C ILE A 28 -8.77 -5.84 -18.30
N PHE A 29 -9.40 -6.60 -17.40
CA PHE A 29 -10.41 -7.59 -17.79
C PHE A 29 -11.78 -6.98 -18.10
N GLU A 30 -12.06 -5.76 -17.64
CA GLU A 30 -13.26 -5.01 -18.01
C GLU A 30 -13.21 -4.56 -19.46
N ASN A 31 -12.03 -4.14 -19.95
CA ASN A 31 -11.83 -3.64 -21.31
C ASN A 31 -10.74 -4.44 -22.07
N PRO A 32 -10.92 -5.76 -22.29
CA PRO A 32 -9.86 -6.64 -22.78
C PRO A 32 -9.34 -6.28 -24.18
N ILE A 33 -10.18 -5.73 -25.06
CA ILE A 33 -9.78 -5.37 -26.41
C ILE A 33 -8.68 -4.29 -26.43
N ILE A 34 -8.78 -3.31 -25.53
CA ILE A 34 -7.83 -2.20 -25.43
C ILE A 34 -6.64 -2.58 -24.54
N ALA A 35 -6.87 -3.37 -23.48
CA ALA A 35 -5.89 -3.60 -22.42
C ALA A 35 -5.03 -4.86 -22.64
N PHE A 36 -5.54 -5.92 -23.26
CA PHE A 36 -4.80 -7.20 -23.41
C PHE A 36 -3.60 -7.07 -24.32
N PHE A 37 -3.72 -6.32 -25.41
CA PHE A 37 -2.59 -6.16 -26.32
C PHE A 37 -1.45 -5.35 -25.70
N PRO A 38 -1.68 -4.21 -25.08
CA PRO A 38 -0.69 -3.54 -24.23
C PRO A 38 -0.09 -4.44 -23.16
N LEU A 39 -0.94 -5.19 -22.42
CA LEU A 39 -0.48 -6.13 -21.40
C LEU A 39 0.46 -7.17 -21.98
N ALA A 40 0.16 -7.73 -23.17
CA ALA A 40 1.04 -8.72 -23.83
C ALA A 40 2.44 -8.16 -24.08
N PHE A 41 2.60 -6.91 -24.52
CA PHE A 41 3.91 -6.26 -24.67
C PHE A 41 4.65 -6.16 -23.35
N ILE A 42 3.95 -5.81 -22.26
CA ILE A 42 4.54 -5.76 -20.92
C ILE A 42 5.01 -7.14 -20.49
N LEU A 43 4.17 -8.17 -20.63
CA LEU A 43 4.54 -9.53 -20.26
C LEU A 43 5.73 -10.05 -21.08
N VAL A 44 5.74 -9.85 -22.40
CA VAL A 44 6.86 -10.27 -23.26
C VAL A 44 8.15 -9.58 -22.84
N GLN A 45 8.15 -8.27 -22.66
CA GLN A 45 9.37 -7.56 -22.29
C GLN A 45 9.88 -7.96 -20.91
N TYR A 46 9.01 -7.96 -19.90
CA TYR A 46 9.45 -8.06 -18.52
C TYR A 46 9.58 -9.48 -18.00
N PHE A 47 8.78 -10.43 -18.51
CA PHE A 47 8.89 -11.83 -18.12
C PHE A 47 9.87 -12.58 -19.02
N SER A 48 9.78 -12.39 -20.34
CA SER A 48 10.67 -13.08 -21.31
C SER A 48 11.97 -12.31 -21.56
N LYS A 49 12.11 -11.07 -21.01
CA LYS A 49 13.31 -10.20 -21.18
C LYS A 49 13.65 -9.93 -22.65
N VAL A 50 12.66 -9.96 -23.54
CA VAL A 50 12.83 -9.64 -24.95
C VAL A 50 13.09 -8.14 -25.10
N ARG A 51 14.09 -7.79 -25.89
CA ARG A 51 14.39 -6.40 -26.27
C ARG A 51 13.70 -6.09 -27.58
N PHE A 52 12.89 -5.05 -27.60
CA PHE A 52 12.26 -4.58 -28.82
C PHE A 52 13.27 -3.82 -29.73
N PRO A 53 13.00 -3.76 -31.05
CA PRO A 53 13.83 -3.04 -32.00
C PRO A 53 14.08 -1.60 -31.55
N LEU A 54 15.23 -1.05 -31.90
CA LEU A 54 15.68 0.31 -31.54
C LEU A 54 15.81 0.55 -30.01
N GLY A 55 15.70 -0.48 -29.16
CA GLY A 55 15.76 -0.33 -27.72
C GLY A 55 14.53 0.38 -27.12
N ILE A 56 13.42 0.45 -27.84
CA ILE A 56 12.17 1.10 -27.37
C ILE A 56 11.65 0.36 -26.15
N PRO A 57 11.35 1.04 -25.05
CA PRO A 57 10.72 0.41 -23.88
C PRO A 57 9.34 -0.16 -24.22
N GLY A 58 9.06 -1.41 -23.84
CA GLY A 58 7.77 -2.04 -24.08
C GLY A 58 6.59 -1.29 -23.44
N GLY A 59 6.83 -0.59 -22.34
CA GLY A 59 5.84 0.30 -21.75
C GLY A 59 5.40 1.41 -22.69
N LEU A 60 6.34 2.01 -23.43
CA LEU A 60 6.01 3.05 -24.44
C LEU A 60 5.23 2.44 -25.62
N ILE A 61 5.63 1.24 -26.06
CA ILE A 61 4.91 0.51 -27.12
C ILE A 61 3.49 0.19 -26.63
N ALA A 62 3.35 -0.33 -25.41
CA ALA A 62 2.06 -0.67 -24.82
C ALA A 62 1.11 0.55 -24.78
N VAL A 63 1.60 1.69 -24.28
CA VAL A 63 0.83 2.92 -24.21
C VAL A 63 0.47 3.42 -25.62
N GLY A 64 1.40 3.43 -26.56
CA GLY A 64 1.16 3.86 -27.93
C GLY A 64 0.13 2.99 -28.65
N VAL A 65 0.28 1.66 -28.56
CA VAL A 65 -0.64 0.71 -29.18
C VAL A 65 -2.02 0.74 -28.52
N GLY A 66 -2.08 0.74 -27.17
CA GLY A 66 -3.35 0.81 -26.44
C GLY A 66 -4.12 2.11 -26.74
N THR A 67 -3.41 3.24 -26.81
CA THR A 67 -4.01 4.52 -27.21
C THR A 67 -4.52 4.46 -28.64
N GLY A 68 -3.72 3.96 -29.58
CA GLY A 68 -4.13 3.82 -30.97
C GLY A 68 -5.37 2.94 -31.13
N LEU A 69 -5.43 1.80 -30.46
CA LEU A 69 -6.60 0.92 -30.46
C LEU A 69 -7.83 1.61 -29.88
N ALA A 70 -7.70 2.34 -28.77
CA ALA A 70 -8.82 3.04 -28.15
C ALA A 70 -9.42 4.10 -29.07
N TRP A 71 -8.60 4.83 -29.82
CA TRP A 71 -9.06 5.81 -30.80
C TRP A 71 -9.72 5.15 -32.03
N VAL A 72 -9.12 4.09 -32.58
CA VAL A 72 -9.68 3.38 -33.72
C VAL A 72 -11.03 2.74 -33.41
N MET A 73 -11.18 2.25 -32.18
CA MET A 73 -12.41 1.59 -31.73
C MET A 73 -13.48 2.55 -31.19
N GLY A 74 -13.22 3.88 -31.21
CA GLY A 74 -14.19 4.89 -30.78
C GLY A 74 -14.38 4.97 -29.25
N TYR A 75 -13.44 4.43 -28.48
CA TYR A 75 -13.45 4.53 -27.01
C TYR A 75 -13.11 5.94 -26.52
N MET A 76 -12.36 6.68 -27.33
CA MET A 76 -11.97 8.05 -27.02
C MET A 76 -12.81 9.02 -27.84
N ASP A 77 -13.34 10.05 -27.19
CA ASP A 77 -14.14 11.09 -27.87
C ASP A 77 -13.28 12.31 -28.19
N GLY A 78 -13.04 12.54 -29.48
CA GLY A 78 -12.30 13.69 -29.97
C GLY A 78 -12.99 15.04 -29.68
N GLY A 79 -14.33 15.06 -29.53
CA GLY A 79 -15.10 16.27 -29.20
C GLY A 79 -14.76 16.79 -27.78
N SER A 80 -14.38 15.91 -26.87
CA SER A 80 -14.00 16.30 -25.52
C SER A 80 -12.66 17.04 -25.44
N ILE A 81 -11.80 16.89 -26.45
CA ILE A 81 -10.50 17.58 -26.53
C ILE A 81 -10.65 19.04 -26.87
N VAL A 82 -11.65 19.37 -27.70
CA VAL A 82 -11.83 20.72 -28.29
C VAL A 82 -12.64 21.67 -27.40
N ASN A 83 -12.91 21.32 -26.17
CA ASN A 83 -13.74 22.15 -25.29
C ASN A 83 -13.09 23.52 -25.00
N LYS A 84 -13.90 24.60 -25.08
CA LYS A 84 -13.58 26.02 -25.27
C LYS A 84 -12.70 26.71 -24.21
N ASN A 85 -12.26 26.03 -23.17
CA ASN A 85 -11.42 26.61 -22.11
C ASN A 85 -9.97 26.20 -22.26
N GLY A 86 -9.30 26.66 -23.30
CA GLY A 86 -7.83 26.56 -23.51
C GLY A 86 -7.18 25.22 -23.05
N LEU A 87 -6.79 24.39 -24.04
CA LEU A 87 -6.11 23.11 -23.79
C LEU A 87 -4.83 23.22 -22.93
N LEU A 88 -4.22 24.38 -22.96
CA LEU A 88 -3.01 24.70 -22.19
C LEU A 88 -3.28 25.96 -21.38
N HIS A 89 -3.08 25.92 -20.09
CA HIS A 89 -3.15 27.06 -19.22
C HIS A 89 -2.05 26.96 -18.18
N PHE A 90 -1.43 28.08 -17.88
CA PHE A 90 -0.42 28.12 -16.83
C PHE A 90 -1.08 28.06 -15.45
N SER A 91 -0.81 26.98 -14.72
CA SER A 91 -1.34 26.74 -13.39
C SER A 91 -0.21 26.83 -12.36
N PRO A 92 0.12 28.02 -11.88
CA PRO A 92 1.14 28.16 -10.84
C PRO A 92 0.64 27.58 -9.52
N PRO A 93 1.53 27.01 -8.69
CA PRO A 93 1.15 26.58 -7.36
C PRO A 93 0.73 27.77 -6.49
N HIS A 94 -0.41 27.61 -5.81
CA HIS A 94 -0.91 28.63 -4.89
C HIS A 94 -0.41 28.35 -3.48
N PHE A 95 0.12 29.39 -2.83
CA PHE A 95 0.58 29.29 -1.45
C PHE A 95 -0.63 29.36 -0.48
N CYS A 96 -0.85 28.27 0.26
CA CYS A 96 -1.99 28.10 1.17
C CYS A 96 -1.61 28.22 2.64
N GLY A 97 -0.43 28.75 2.97
CA GLY A 97 0.10 28.82 4.34
C GLY A 97 -0.80 29.57 5.31
N GLY A 98 -1.48 30.64 4.86
CA GLY A 98 -2.46 31.38 5.67
C GLY A 98 -3.63 30.51 6.11
N SER A 99 -4.28 29.83 5.17
CA SER A 99 -5.38 28.90 5.45
C SER A 99 -4.98 27.72 6.34
N MET A 100 -3.74 27.26 6.24
CA MET A 100 -3.20 26.23 7.13
C MET A 100 -3.07 26.76 8.57
N LEU A 101 -2.58 27.98 8.77
CA LEU A 101 -2.48 28.58 10.10
C LEU A 101 -3.86 28.77 10.74
N GLU A 102 -4.85 29.23 9.97
CA GLU A 102 -6.23 29.33 10.42
C GLU A 102 -6.80 27.96 10.83
N LEU A 103 -6.52 26.91 10.04
CA LEU A 103 -6.96 25.55 10.35
C LEU A 103 -6.31 25.02 11.64
N ILE A 104 -5.00 25.22 11.81
CA ILE A 104 -4.25 24.81 13.02
C ILE A 104 -4.77 25.50 14.27
N GLN A 105 -5.16 26.78 14.17
CA GLN A 105 -5.73 27.54 15.28
C GLN A 105 -7.21 27.23 15.52
N SER A 106 -7.87 26.55 14.61
CA SER A 106 -9.28 26.23 14.71
C SER A 106 -9.54 25.09 15.71
N LYS A 107 -10.71 25.12 16.35
CA LYS A 107 -11.20 24.02 17.20
C LYS A 107 -11.36 22.69 16.45
N TYR A 108 -11.45 22.73 15.13
CA TYR A 108 -11.56 21.54 14.29
C TYR A 108 -10.27 20.73 14.24
N MET A 109 -9.10 21.32 14.48
CA MET A 109 -7.82 20.63 14.51
C MET A 109 -7.84 19.44 15.48
N LEU A 110 -8.41 19.62 16.68
CA LEU A 110 -8.50 18.55 17.68
C LEU A 110 -9.37 17.37 17.22
N GLN A 111 -10.39 17.62 16.41
CA GLN A 111 -11.26 16.57 15.88
C GLN A 111 -10.52 15.67 14.86
N TYR A 112 -9.57 16.25 14.11
CA TYR A 112 -8.82 15.52 13.09
C TYR A 112 -7.51 14.91 13.57
N ILE A 113 -7.03 15.24 14.77
CA ILE A 113 -5.79 14.69 15.35
C ILE A 113 -5.85 13.15 15.40
N SER A 114 -6.98 12.58 15.75
CA SER A 114 -7.21 11.13 15.80
C SER A 114 -7.05 10.42 14.45
N ILE A 115 -7.13 11.17 13.35
CA ILE A 115 -6.91 10.67 11.99
C ILE A 115 -5.50 11.02 11.53
N ILE A 116 -5.05 12.26 11.76
CA ILE A 116 -3.76 12.76 11.27
C ILE A 116 -2.59 11.98 11.85
N ILE A 117 -2.58 11.73 13.16
CA ILE A 117 -1.46 11.04 13.81
C ILE A 117 -1.31 9.60 13.33
N PRO A 118 -2.34 8.74 13.33
CA PRO A 118 -2.21 7.38 12.81
C PRO A 118 -1.84 7.34 11.33
N MET A 119 -2.43 8.21 10.50
CA MET A 119 -2.10 8.27 9.07
C MET A 119 -0.66 8.73 8.84
N GLY A 120 -0.15 9.66 9.65
CA GLY A 120 1.25 10.05 9.63
C GLY A 120 2.19 8.89 10.00
N VAL A 121 1.85 8.14 11.04
CA VAL A 121 2.63 6.94 11.45
C VAL A 121 2.58 5.87 10.36
N PHE A 122 1.43 5.62 9.72
CA PHE A 122 1.32 4.70 8.59
C PHE A 122 2.20 5.12 7.41
N ASN A 123 2.27 6.41 7.09
CA ASN A 123 3.13 6.94 6.04
C ASN A 123 4.62 6.69 6.35
N VAL A 124 5.05 6.91 7.59
CA VAL A 124 6.44 6.62 8.02
C VAL A 124 6.75 5.13 7.91
N VAL A 125 5.84 4.26 8.37
CA VAL A 125 6.01 2.80 8.28
C VAL A 125 6.07 2.36 6.82
N GLY A 126 5.19 2.86 5.95
CA GLY A 126 5.21 2.61 4.50
C GLY A 126 6.51 3.06 3.84
N SER A 127 7.03 4.23 4.22
CA SER A 127 8.31 4.72 3.73
C SER A 127 9.50 3.84 4.17
N LEU A 128 9.48 3.33 5.41
CA LEU A 128 10.48 2.37 5.88
C LEU A 128 10.42 1.04 5.11
N GLN A 129 9.24 0.55 4.80
CA GLN A 129 9.05 -0.66 3.98
C GLN A 129 9.59 -0.47 2.57
N ASN A 130 9.39 0.71 1.98
CA ASN A 130 9.91 1.05 0.65
C ASN A 130 11.44 1.17 0.64
N LEU A 131 12.06 1.68 1.70
CA LEU A 131 13.52 1.66 1.89
C LEU A 131 14.06 0.24 1.99
N GLU A 132 13.37 -0.64 2.75
CA GLU A 132 13.72 -2.05 2.83
C GLU A 132 13.62 -2.76 1.49
N SER A 133 12.58 -2.46 0.72
CA SER A 133 12.39 -2.98 -0.64
C SER A 133 13.50 -2.51 -1.60
N ALA A 134 13.95 -1.26 -1.48
CA ALA A 134 15.08 -0.75 -2.24
C ALA A 134 16.40 -1.44 -1.84
N GLU A 135 16.65 -1.65 -0.54
CA GLU A 135 17.81 -2.39 -0.05
C GLU A 135 17.78 -3.84 -0.52
N ALA A 136 16.63 -4.50 -0.49
CA ALA A 136 16.45 -5.85 -1.04
C ALA A 136 16.76 -5.91 -2.54
N ALA A 137 16.44 -4.85 -3.29
CA ALA A 137 16.82 -4.71 -4.69
C ALA A 137 18.30 -4.34 -4.91
N GLY A 138 19.09 -4.20 -3.85
CA GLY A 138 20.52 -3.95 -3.87
C GLY A 138 20.90 -2.46 -3.84
N ASP A 139 20.00 -1.52 -3.53
CA ASP A 139 20.27 -0.09 -3.36
C ASP A 139 20.00 0.33 -1.93
N LYS A 140 21.06 0.53 -1.18
CA LYS A 140 20.99 0.93 0.22
C LYS A 140 20.93 2.45 0.37
N TYR A 141 19.90 2.93 1.04
CA TYR A 141 19.73 4.34 1.38
C TYR A 141 19.72 4.51 2.90
N ASP A 142 20.33 5.58 3.40
CA ASP A 142 20.30 5.93 4.81
C ASP A 142 18.90 6.35 5.21
N THR A 143 18.38 5.72 6.27
CA THR A 143 16.98 5.89 6.71
C THR A 143 16.68 7.33 7.11
N PHE A 144 17.54 7.95 7.94
CA PHE A 144 17.29 9.29 8.47
C PHE A 144 17.23 10.37 7.38
N PRO A 145 18.24 10.50 6.49
CA PRO A 145 18.17 11.48 5.40
C PRO A 145 16.98 11.25 4.45
N SER A 146 16.66 10.01 4.16
CA SER A 146 15.56 9.65 3.27
C SER A 146 14.21 10.07 3.85
N LEU A 147 13.96 9.74 5.12
CA LEU A 147 12.72 10.12 5.81
C LEU A 147 12.64 11.64 6.04
N LEU A 148 13.78 12.29 6.34
CA LEU A 148 13.83 13.74 6.50
C LEU A 148 13.46 14.46 5.19
N ALA A 149 14.06 14.05 4.06
CA ALA A 149 13.73 14.59 2.75
C ALA A 149 12.26 14.39 2.40
N ASN A 150 11.71 13.19 2.67
CA ASN A 150 10.29 12.89 2.49
C ASN A 150 9.40 13.78 3.38
N GLY A 151 9.76 13.97 4.65
CA GLY A 151 9.03 14.83 5.58
C GLY A 151 9.03 16.29 5.15
N ILE A 152 10.20 16.84 4.80
CA ILE A 152 10.31 18.21 4.29
C ILE A 152 9.49 18.38 3.00
N GLY A 153 9.58 17.42 2.08
CA GLY A 153 8.78 17.43 0.86
C GLY A 153 7.28 17.45 1.13
N SER A 154 6.81 16.67 2.12
CA SER A 154 5.41 16.66 2.54
C SER A 154 4.96 18.00 3.10
N VAL A 155 5.77 18.62 3.97
CA VAL A 155 5.49 19.95 4.53
C VAL A 155 5.45 21.01 3.43
N VAL A 156 6.42 21.02 2.53
CA VAL A 156 6.44 21.96 1.40
C VAL A 156 5.22 21.76 0.51
N ALA A 157 4.90 20.50 0.15
CA ALA A 157 3.72 20.22 -0.68
C ALA A 157 2.42 20.68 -0.02
N SER A 158 2.27 20.52 1.31
CA SER A 158 1.09 20.95 2.04
C SER A 158 0.93 22.47 2.05
N LEU A 159 2.03 23.24 2.11
CA LEU A 159 2.00 24.70 2.00
C LEU A 159 1.46 25.19 0.64
N PHE A 160 1.49 24.34 -0.37
CA PHE A 160 0.93 24.59 -1.69
C PHE A 160 -0.36 23.80 -1.96
N GLY A 161 -1.06 23.37 -0.90
CA GLY A 161 -2.41 22.79 -1.00
C GLY A 161 -2.47 21.29 -1.24
N SER A 162 -1.36 20.54 -1.15
CA SER A 162 -1.42 19.07 -1.19
C SER A 162 -2.09 18.53 0.06
N CYS A 163 -3.14 17.76 -0.12
CA CYS A 163 -3.86 17.08 0.97
C CYS A 163 -3.25 15.72 1.33
N PHE A 164 -2.27 15.24 0.55
CA PHE A 164 -1.61 13.97 0.78
C PHE A 164 -0.12 14.18 1.08
N PRO A 165 0.43 13.50 2.11
CA PRO A 165 1.86 13.51 2.35
C PRO A 165 2.58 12.79 1.20
N THR A 166 3.81 13.20 0.91
CA THR A 166 4.68 12.44 0.02
C THR A 166 5.08 11.14 0.71
N THR A 167 5.38 10.11 -0.07
CA THR A 167 5.91 8.85 0.44
C THR A 167 7.06 8.38 -0.42
N ILE A 168 7.98 7.61 0.15
CA ILE A 168 9.09 7.02 -0.61
C ILE A 168 8.50 6.03 -1.62
N TYR A 169 9.01 6.06 -2.84
CA TYR A 169 8.39 5.38 -3.97
C TYR A 169 8.48 3.85 -3.88
N ILE A 170 7.34 3.20 -3.93
CA ILE A 170 7.19 1.75 -3.83
C ILE A 170 7.72 0.99 -5.05
N GLY A 171 7.69 1.60 -6.24
CA GLY A 171 8.02 0.95 -7.52
C GLY A 171 9.53 0.86 -7.82
N HIS A 172 10.42 1.26 -6.90
CA HIS A 172 11.86 1.25 -7.11
C HIS A 172 12.41 -0.08 -7.65
N PRO A 173 12.08 -1.26 -7.07
CA PRO A 173 12.60 -2.54 -7.58
C PRO A 173 12.20 -2.83 -9.03
N GLY A 174 10.98 -2.47 -9.40
CA GLY A 174 10.49 -2.64 -10.76
C GLY A 174 11.28 -1.82 -11.78
N TRP A 175 11.47 -0.52 -11.51
CA TRP A 175 12.25 0.35 -12.39
C TRP A 175 13.72 -0.07 -12.47
N LYS A 176 14.31 -0.47 -11.34
CA LYS A 176 15.69 -0.99 -11.33
C LYS A 176 15.82 -2.26 -12.17
N ALA A 177 14.85 -3.17 -12.11
CA ALA A 177 14.86 -4.41 -12.87
C ALA A 177 14.89 -4.19 -14.39
N ILE A 178 14.37 -3.07 -14.87
CA ILE A 178 14.42 -2.67 -16.30
C ILE A 178 15.60 -1.76 -16.65
N GLY A 179 16.50 -1.53 -15.70
CA GLY A 179 17.76 -0.80 -15.93
C GLY A 179 17.70 0.70 -15.66
N ALA A 180 16.65 1.21 -15.03
CA ALA A 180 16.59 2.61 -14.60
C ALA A 180 17.69 2.90 -13.56
N ARG A 181 18.24 4.11 -13.62
CA ARG A 181 19.28 4.61 -12.71
C ARG A 181 18.85 5.94 -12.10
N THR A 182 19.61 6.48 -11.16
CA THR A 182 19.30 7.71 -10.39
C THR A 182 18.76 8.88 -11.22
N GLY A 183 19.24 9.06 -12.44
CA GLY A 183 18.79 10.14 -13.33
C GLY A 183 17.29 10.10 -13.69
N TYR A 184 16.65 8.94 -13.66
CA TYR A 184 15.23 8.85 -14.02
C TYR A 184 14.34 9.63 -13.05
N SER A 185 14.65 9.63 -11.76
CA SER A 185 13.86 10.33 -10.75
C SER A 185 13.86 11.84 -10.96
N ILE A 186 15.04 12.40 -11.31
CA ILE A 186 15.19 13.82 -11.61
C ILE A 186 14.41 14.19 -12.87
N LEU A 187 14.59 13.42 -13.94
CA LEU A 187 13.88 13.64 -15.20
C LEU A 187 12.37 13.52 -15.03
N ASN A 188 11.91 12.50 -14.29
CA ASN A 188 10.49 12.33 -14.01
C ASN A 188 9.94 13.50 -13.21
N GLY A 189 10.63 13.97 -12.18
CA GLY A 189 10.22 15.14 -11.39
C GLY A 189 10.09 16.41 -12.25
N ILE A 190 11.07 16.69 -13.11
CA ILE A 190 11.03 17.83 -14.02
C ILE A 190 9.88 17.69 -15.02
N PHE A 191 9.70 16.51 -15.60
CA PHE A 191 8.64 16.25 -16.57
C PHE A 191 7.25 16.41 -15.98
N VAL A 192 7.01 15.85 -14.78
CA VAL A 192 5.74 16.01 -14.06
C VAL A 192 5.49 17.48 -13.72
N ALA A 193 6.50 18.20 -13.24
CA ALA A 193 6.36 19.64 -12.95
C ALA A 193 5.95 20.44 -14.20
N ILE A 194 6.60 20.20 -15.33
CA ILE A 194 6.28 20.88 -16.60
C ILE A 194 4.81 20.56 -17.02
N ILE A 195 4.42 19.28 -16.98
CA ILE A 195 3.07 18.85 -17.35
C ILE A 195 2.01 19.51 -16.45
N CYS A 196 2.25 19.53 -15.14
CA CYS A 196 1.32 20.14 -14.19
C CYS A 196 1.22 21.67 -14.37
N LEU A 197 2.37 22.37 -14.49
CA LEU A 197 2.40 23.82 -14.66
C LEU A 197 1.77 24.28 -15.98
N SER A 198 1.93 23.51 -17.05
CA SER A 198 1.37 23.81 -18.37
C SER A 198 -0.10 23.43 -18.54
N GLY A 199 -0.69 22.71 -17.56
CA GLY A 199 -2.04 22.14 -17.68
C GLY A 199 -2.13 20.97 -18.68
N PHE A 200 -0.99 20.53 -19.25
CA PHE A 200 -0.94 19.48 -20.26
C PHE A 200 -1.44 18.11 -19.75
N ILE A 201 -1.48 17.92 -18.43
CA ILE A 201 -2.05 16.72 -17.80
C ILE A 201 -3.48 16.45 -18.27
N THR A 202 -4.29 17.51 -18.44
CA THR A 202 -5.67 17.40 -18.91
C THR A 202 -5.74 16.85 -20.35
N VAL A 203 -4.79 17.24 -21.19
CA VAL A 203 -4.68 16.73 -22.56
C VAL A 203 -4.28 15.25 -22.54
N ILE A 204 -3.28 14.88 -21.75
CA ILE A 204 -2.83 13.49 -21.62
C ILE A 204 -4.00 12.58 -21.21
N LEU A 205 -4.77 12.97 -20.18
CA LEU A 205 -5.89 12.18 -19.67
C LEU A 205 -7.04 12.06 -20.69
N LYS A 206 -7.15 12.99 -21.64
CA LYS A 206 -8.16 12.93 -22.72
C LYS A 206 -7.67 12.14 -23.94
N VAL A 207 -6.37 11.99 -24.12
CA VAL A 207 -5.77 11.33 -25.30
C VAL A 207 -5.39 9.90 -25.00
N VAL A 208 -4.86 9.63 -23.81
CA VAL A 208 -4.34 8.33 -23.41
C VAL A 208 -5.34 7.67 -22.45
N PRO A 209 -5.96 6.55 -22.83
CA PRO A 209 -6.83 5.81 -21.93
C PRO A 209 -6.00 5.15 -20.81
N LEU A 210 -6.62 5.02 -19.65
CA LEU A 210 -5.97 4.40 -18.49
C LEU A 210 -5.51 2.96 -18.81
N GLU A 211 -6.33 2.22 -19.53
CA GLU A 211 -6.12 0.82 -19.91
C GLU A 211 -4.84 0.60 -20.70
N ALA A 212 -4.39 1.61 -21.44
CA ALA A 212 -3.13 1.51 -22.19
C ALA A 212 -1.89 1.46 -21.30
N GLY A 213 -1.95 2.02 -20.08
CA GLY A 213 -0.80 2.15 -19.19
C GLY A 213 -0.82 1.22 -17.96
N ILE A 214 -2.00 0.74 -17.54
CA ILE A 214 -2.15 0.03 -16.27
C ILE A 214 -1.43 -1.34 -16.22
N GLY A 215 -1.12 -1.95 -17.37
CA GLY A 215 -0.32 -3.17 -17.43
C GLY A 215 1.08 -3.01 -16.80
N ILE A 216 1.68 -1.80 -16.87
CA ILE A 216 2.97 -1.49 -16.23
C ILE A 216 2.81 -1.51 -14.71
N LEU A 217 1.74 -0.92 -14.19
CA LEU A 217 1.46 -0.85 -12.76
C LEU A 217 1.14 -2.23 -12.20
N LEU A 218 0.39 -3.04 -12.93
CA LEU A 218 0.16 -4.45 -12.58
C LEU A 218 1.50 -5.20 -12.47
N TRP A 219 2.39 -5.04 -13.44
CA TRP A 219 3.71 -5.66 -13.41
C TRP A 219 4.54 -5.20 -12.20
N ILE A 220 4.56 -3.91 -11.87
CA ILE A 220 5.27 -3.40 -10.68
C ILE A 220 4.74 -4.09 -9.42
N GLY A 221 3.44 -4.22 -9.27
CA GLY A 221 2.84 -4.92 -8.14
C GLY A 221 3.28 -6.39 -8.05
N ILE A 222 3.32 -7.09 -9.20
CA ILE A 222 3.81 -8.48 -9.27
C ILE A 222 5.28 -8.57 -8.85
N VAL A 223 6.14 -7.64 -9.30
CA VAL A 223 7.56 -7.61 -8.90
C VAL A 223 7.73 -7.45 -7.39
N ILE A 224 6.97 -6.57 -6.77
CA ILE A 224 7.02 -6.34 -5.31
C ILE A 224 6.59 -7.60 -4.54
N VAL A 225 5.54 -8.28 -5.00
CA VAL A 225 5.09 -9.54 -4.40
C VAL A 225 6.16 -10.63 -4.55
N ALA A 226 6.72 -10.77 -5.75
CA ALA A 226 7.79 -11.73 -6.01
C ALA A 226 9.03 -11.45 -5.13
N GLN A 227 9.42 -10.18 -4.99
CA GLN A 227 10.53 -9.76 -4.16
C GLN A 227 10.36 -10.18 -2.69
N ALA A 228 9.17 -10.10 -2.14
CA ALA A 228 8.92 -10.48 -0.75
C ALA A 228 9.26 -11.97 -0.49
N PHE A 229 9.06 -12.84 -1.48
CA PHE A 229 9.43 -14.25 -1.37
C PHE A 229 10.87 -14.54 -1.78
N GLN A 230 11.43 -13.79 -2.73
CA GLN A 230 12.78 -14.03 -3.27
C GLN A 230 13.89 -13.48 -2.36
N GLU A 231 13.66 -12.30 -1.74
CA GLU A 231 14.65 -11.58 -0.94
C GLU A 231 14.58 -11.94 0.56
N THR A 232 13.76 -12.92 0.91
CA THR A 232 13.69 -13.49 2.26
C THR A 232 14.16 -14.94 2.25
N PRO A 233 14.69 -15.47 3.36
CA PRO A 233 15.05 -16.88 3.45
C PRO A 233 13.87 -17.78 3.06
N LYS A 234 14.12 -18.84 2.27
CA LYS A 234 13.06 -19.73 1.77
C LYS A 234 12.17 -20.31 2.87
N HIS A 235 12.74 -20.61 4.05
CA HIS A 235 11.98 -21.13 5.19
C HIS A 235 11.03 -20.07 5.80
N HIS A 236 11.20 -18.77 5.50
CA HIS A 236 10.28 -17.71 5.92
C HIS A 236 9.08 -17.52 4.98
N ALA A 237 8.95 -18.31 3.90
CA ALA A 237 7.86 -18.15 2.93
C ALA A 237 6.46 -18.21 3.57
N MET A 238 6.28 -19.08 4.60
CA MET A 238 5.01 -19.14 5.34
C MET A 238 4.74 -17.85 6.13
N ALA A 239 5.77 -17.22 6.69
CA ALA A 239 5.63 -15.95 7.39
C ALA A 239 5.29 -14.80 6.42
N VAL A 240 5.89 -14.80 5.21
CA VAL A 240 5.51 -13.86 4.15
C VAL A 240 4.04 -14.03 3.78
N ALA A 241 3.58 -15.27 3.56
CA ALA A 241 2.18 -15.54 3.25
C ALA A 241 1.22 -15.09 4.36
N MET A 242 1.58 -15.33 5.64
CA MET A 242 0.78 -14.88 6.79
C MET A 242 0.60 -13.36 6.81
N GLY A 243 1.63 -12.61 6.46
CA GLY A 243 1.58 -11.14 6.40
C GLY A 243 0.72 -10.57 5.27
N LEU A 244 0.28 -11.37 4.29
CA LEU A 244 -0.61 -10.90 3.23
C LEU A 244 -2.07 -10.81 3.68
N PHE A 245 -2.52 -11.64 4.63
CA PHE A 245 -3.94 -11.76 5.01
C PHE A 245 -4.59 -10.44 5.44
N PRO A 246 -3.96 -9.60 6.30
CA PRO A 246 -4.59 -8.35 6.70
C PRO A 246 -4.82 -7.38 5.54
N ALA A 247 -3.90 -7.32 4.57
CA ALA A 247 -4.08 -6.50 3.37
C ALA A 247 -5.20 -7.04 2.46
N ILE A 248 -5.33 -8.37 2.36
CA ILE A 248 -6.44 -9.01 1.63
C ILE A 248 -7.78 -8.68 2.30
N ALA A 249 -7.84 -8.73 3.64
CA ALA A 249 -9.04 -8.35 4.38
C ALA A 249 -9.40 -6.88 4.16
N ALA A 250 -8.41 -5.98 4.15
CA ALA A 250 -8.61 -4.56 3.91
C ALA A 250 -9.16 -4.29 2.50
N TRP A 251 -8.62 -4.95 1.49
CA TRP A 251 -9.15 -4.88 0.13
C TRP A 251 -10.55 -5.49 0.02
N GLY A 252 -10.79 -6.64 0.65
CA GLY A 252 -12.11 -7.28 0.68
C GLY A 252 -13.17 -6.36 1.30
N LEU A 253 -12.85 -5.69 2.41
CA LEU A 253 -13.75 -4.72 3.03
C LEU A 253 -14.03 -3.53 2.12
N LEU A 254 -13.01 -3.01 1.42
CA LEU A 254 -13.17 -1.92 0.45
C LEU A 254 -14.15 -2.31 -0.66
N MET A 255 -14.10 -3.56 -1.16
CA MET A 255 -15.04 -4.06 -2.17
C MET A 255 -16.47 -4.18 -1.61
N VAL A 256 -16.63 -4.69 -0.40
CA VAL A 256 -17.94 -4.79 0.27
C VAL A 256 -18.53 -3.39 0.48
N GLU A 257 -17.79 -2.47 1.07
CA GLU A 257 -18.28 -1.09 1.30
C GLU A 257 -18.59 -0.38 -0.03
N GLY A 258 -17.75 -0.53 -1.05
CA GLY A 258 -17.98 0.04 -2.38
C GLY A 258 -19.27 -0.48 -3.02
N THR A 259 -19.51 -1.79 -2.95
CA THR A 259 -20.74 -2.42 -3.45
C THR A 259 -21.97 -1.91 -2.71
N LEU A 260 -21.92 -1.83 -1.38
CA LEU A 260 -23.03 -1.34 -0.57
C LEU A 260 -23.34 0.13 -0.86
N ARG A 261 -22.31 0.99 -1.00
CA ARG A 261 -22.50 2.40 -1.38
C ARG A 261 -23.15 2.54 -2.75
N SER A 262 -22.75 1.72 -3.71
CA SER A 262 -23.36 1.70 -5.05
C SER A 262 -24.82 1.26 -5.01
N ALA A 263 -25.19 0.40 -4.04
CA ALA A 263 -26.55 -0.03 -3.77
C ALA A 263 -27.35 0.98 -2.90
N GLY A 264 -26.78 2.13 -2.55
CA GLY A 264 -27.42 3.16 -1.73
C GLY A 264 -27.55 2.80 -0.24
N THR A 265 -26.73 1.87 0.26
CA THR A 265 -26.75 1.41 1.65
C THR A 265 -25.35 1.35 2.26
N THR A 266 -25.26 1.04 3.54
CA THR A 266 -24.00 0.90 4.28
C THR A 266 -24.05 -0.30 5.24
N LEU A 267 -22.89 -0.74 5.72
CA LEU A 267 -22.80 -1.78 6.75
C LEU A 267 -23.56 -1.40 8.04
N PHE A 268 -23.62 -0.11 8.35
CA PHE A 268 -24.36 0.39 9.50
C PHE A 268 -25.88 0.17 9.36
N ILE A 269 -26.44 0.43 8.17
CA ILE A 269 -27.89 0.31 7.91
C ILE A 269 -28.31 -1.16 7.83
N ILE A 270 -27.55 -1.99 7.12
CA ILE A 270 -27.85 -3.42 6.95
C ILE A 270 -27.69 -4.17 8.26
N GLY A 271 -26.79 -3.71 9.13
CA GLY A 271 -26.45 -4.37 10.36
C GLY A 271 -25.52 -5.57 10.15
N LYS A 272 -24.77 -5.88 11.18
CA LYS A 272 -23.76 -6.94 11.16
C LYS A 272 -24.35 -8.35 11.01
N ASP A 273 -25.55 -8.55 11.52
CA ASP A 273 -26.19 -9.87 11.59
C ASP A 273 -26.67 -10.37 10.21
N ALA A 274 -26.87 -9.45 9.26
CA ALA A 274 -27.24 -9.81 7.89
C ALA A 274 -26.15 -10.62 7.15
N PHE A 275 -24.90 -10.53 7.60
CA PHE A 275 -23.77 -11.27 7.02
C PHE A 275 -23.37 -12.52 7.78
N SER A 276 -23.97 -12.79 8.93
CA SER A 276 -23.54 -13.83 9.89
C SER A 276 -23.44 -15.23 9.29
N ASN A 277 -24.24 -15.55 8.26
CA ASN A 277 -24.29 -16.88 7.67
C ASN A 277 -23.38 -17.07 6.45
N ASN A 278 -22.93 -15.98 5.79
CA ASN A 278 -22.23 -16.06 4.50
C ASN A 278 -20.86 -15.40 4.50
N LEU A 279 -20.61 -14.45 5.38
CA LEU A 279 -19.38 -13.69 5.42
C LEU A 279 -19.01 -13.30 6.86
N ALA A 280 -17.84 -13.66 7.30
CA ALA A 280 -17.31 -13.27 8.61
C ALA A 280 -16.91 -11.78 8.62
N ILE A 281 -17.90 -10.90 8.44
CA ILE A 281 -17.69 -9.46 8.24
C ILE A 281 -16.95 -8.81 9.42
N HIS A 282 -17.24 -9.22 10.65
CA HIS A 282 -16.55 -8.73 11.84
C HIS A 282 -15.07 -9.09 11.84
N GLY A 283 -14.74 -10.34 11.48
CA GLY A 283 -13.36 -10.79 11.35
C GLY A 283 -12.63 -10.03 10.26
N MET A 284 -13.29 -9.77 9.13
CA MET A 284 -12.75 -8.98 8.03
C MET A 284 -12.44 -7.54 8.47
N ILE A 285 -13.39 -6.86 9.12
CA ILE A 285 -13.21 -5.49 9.61
C ILE A 285 -12.10 -5.44 10.66
N SER A 286 -12.13 -6.35 11.64
CA SER A 286 -11.10 -6.39 12.69
C SER A 286 -9.70 -6.63 12.13
N LEU A 287 -9.57 -7.50 11.11
CA LEU A 287 -8.28 -7.79 10.49
C LEU A 287 -7.79 -6.63 9.60
N GLU A 288 -8.72 -5.85 9.02
CA GLU A 288 -8.42 -4.66 8.24
C GLU A 288 -7.97 -3.50 9.13
N ARG A 289 -8.57 -3.29 10.31
CA ARG A 289 -8.21 -2.17 11.17
C ARG A 289 -6.75 -2.23 11.61
N GLY A 290 -5.96 -1.25 11.14
CA GLY A 290 -4.52 -1.22 11.37
C GLY A 290 -3.74 -2.32 10.63
N PHE A 291 -4.23 -2.75 9.45
CA PHE A 291 -3.72 -3.91 8.71
C PHE A 291 -2.20 -3.86 8.46
N ILE A 292 -1.60 -2.69 8.30
CA ILE A 292 -0.14 -2.55 8.12
C ILE A 292 0.60 -3.09 9.35
N PHE A 293 0.18 -2.70 10.55
CA PHE A 293 0.78 -3.22 11.79
C PHE A 293 0.46 -4.69 11.99
N THR A 294 -0.79 -5.08 11.77
CA THR A 294 -1.23 -6.49 11.92
C THR A 294 -0.44 -7.41 10.98
N SER A 295 -0.22 -7.01 9.72
CA SER A 295 0.63 -7.73 8.77
C SER A 295 2.06 -7.91 9.30
N MET A 296 2.68 -6.81 9.74
CA MET A 296 4.03 -6.84 10.30
C MET A 296 4.13 -7.72 11.55
N ILE A 297 3.15 -7.65 12.43
CA ILE A 297 3.10 -8.42 13.67
C ILE A 297 2.96 -9.91 13.37
N LEU A 298 1.96 -10.30 12.59
CA LEU A 298 1.72 -11.70 12.25
C LEU A 298 2.91 -12.32 11.51
N ALA A 299 3.50 -11.60 10.57
CA ALA A 299 4.69 -12.07 9.88
C ALA A 299 5.90 -12.15 10.82
N SER A 300 6.11 -11.17 11.73
CA SER A 300 7.21 -11.19 12.71
C SER A 300 7.07 -12.35 13.68
N ILE A 301 5.89 -12.56 14.26
CA ILE A 301 5.62 -13.70 15.13
C ILE A 301 5.93 -15.01 14.40
N SER A 302 5.45 -15.14 13.15
CA SER A 302 5.68 -16.34 12.35
C SER A 302 7.16 -16.58 12.08
N VAL A 303 7.94 -15.55 11.73
CA VAL A 303 9.40 -15.67 11.55
C VAL A 303 10.07 -16.15 12.84
N PHE A 304 9.77 -15.53 13.98
CA PHE A 304 10.41 -15.89 15.25
C PHE A 304 10.01 -17.29 15.73
N LEU A 305 8.80 -17.74 15.42
CA LEU A 305 8.41 -19.13 15.69
C LEU A 305 9.16 -20.13 14.80
N ILE A 306 9.31 -19.82 13.49
CA ILE A 306 10.11 -20.63 12.57
C ILE A 306 11.57 -20.72 13.03
N GLU A 307 12.14 -19.62 13.52
CA GLU A 307 13.50 -19.56 14.05
C GLU A 307 13.62 -20.08 15.50
N LYS A 308 12.53 -20.56 16.10
CA LYS A 308 12.46 -21.00 17.52
C LYS A 308 12.87 -19.93 18.53
N LYS A 309 12.74 -18.65 18.15
CA LYS A 309 13.02 -17.49 19.02
C LYS A 309 11.77 -17.08 19.81
N PHE A 310 11.29 -17.97 20.68
CA PHE A 310 10.01 -17.82 21.38
C PHE A 310 9.91 -16.55 22.23
N LEU A 311 11.02 -16.09 22.81
CA LEU A 311 11.05 -14.82 23.56
C LEU A 311 10.70 -13.62 22.65
N MET A 312 11.24 -13.60 21.42
CA MET A 312 10.93 -12.53 20.46
C MET A 312 9.48 -12.62 19.97
N ALA A 313 8.96 -13.83 19.75
CA ALA A 313 7.54 -14.04 19.42
C ALA A 313 6.62 -13.55 20.56
N CYS A 314 7.00 -13.79 21.82
CA CYS A 314 6.30 -13.26 23.00
C CYS A 314 6.28 -11.72 23.00
N ILE A 315 7.44 -11.07 22.79
CA ILE A 315 7.54 -9.60 22.76
C ILE A 315 6.64 -9.00 21.67
N TRP A 316 6.63 -9.58 20.47
CA TRP A 316 5.77 -9.13 19.40
C TRP A 316 4.27 -9.33 19.69
N SER A 317 3.93 -10.44 20.39
CA SER A 317 2.55 -10.68 20.83
C SER A 317 2.11 -9.69 21.91
N LEU A 318 2.99 -9.33 22.86
CA LEU A 318 2.71 -8.27 23.85
C LEU A 318 2.57 -6.90 23.17
N GLY A 319 3.39 -6.61 22.16
CA GLY A 319 3.23 -5.40 21.33
C GLY A 319 1.87 -5.37 20.63
N ALA A 320 1.42 -6.49 20.06
CA ALA A 320 0.09 -6.61 19.44
C ALA A 320 -1.03 -6.42 20.48
N ALA A 321 -0.90 -7.02 21.67
CA ALA A 321 -1.84 -6.83 22.77
C ALA A 321 -1.97 -5.35 23.15
N PHE A 322 -0.85 -4.66 23.30
CA PHE A 322 -0.82 -3.23 23.61
C PHE A 322 -1.48 -2.38 22.50
N LEU A 323 -1.15 -2.62 21.22
CA LEU A 323 -1.74 -1.89 20.09
C LEU A 323 -3.24 -2.14 19.96
N SER A 324 -3.72 -3.36 20.26
CA SER A 324 -5.15 -3.68 20.34
C SER A 324 -5.82 -2.96 21.50
N PHE A 325 -5.17 -2.93 22.66
CA PHE A 325 -5.68 -2.29 23.87
C PHE A 325 -5.92 -0.78 23.68
N VAL A 326 -5.03 -0.11 22.95
CA VAL A 326 -5.15 1.34 22.64
C VAL A 326 -5.93 1.62 21.36
N GLY A 327 -6.41 0.59 20.65
CA GLY A 327 -7.26 0.74 19.46
C GLY A 327 -6.53 1.10 18.17
N ILE A 328 -5.21 0.94 18.10
CA ILE A 328 -4.45 1.15 16.86
C ILE A 328 -4.72 0.02 15.85
N ILE A 329 -4.94 -1.21 16.35
CA ILE A 329 -5.34 -2.36 15.55
C ILE A 329 -6.63 -2.97 16.11
N HIS A 330 -7.43 -3.57 15.22
CA HIS A 330 -8.65 -4.34 15.50
C HIS A 330 -9.86 -3.57 16.06
N ALA A 331 -9.70 -2.31 16.48
CA ALA A 331 -10.76 -1.51 17.06
C ALA A 331 -11.53 -0.73 16.00
N TYR A 332 -12.85 -0.85 15.99
CA TYR A 332 -13.71 -0.16 15.04
C TYR A 332 -15.12 0.10 15.57
N GLU A 333 -15.78 1.06 14.95
CA GLU A 333 -17.20 1.35 15.12
C GLU A 333 -17.87 1.48 13.76
N LEU A 334 -19.10 0.99 13.65
CA LEU A 334 -19.93 1.17 12.47
C LEU A 334 -20.67 2.51 12.59
N THR A 335 -20.47 3.38 11.63
CA THR A 335 -21.15 4.68 11.54
C THR A 335 -21.96 4.78 10.24
N PRO A 336 -22.93 5.70 10.14
CA PRO A 336 -23.67 5.92 8.89
C PRO A 336 -22.77 6.20 7.68
N ASN A 337 -21.58 6.75 7.92
CA ASN A 337 -20.61 7.11 6.87
C ASN A 337 -19.64 5.98 6.50
N GLY A 338 -19.66 4.85 7.22
CA GLY A 338 -18.78 3.69 7.03
C GLY A 338 -18.14 3.21 8.33
N VAL A 339 -17.14 2.36 8.19
CA VAL A 339 -16.39 1.80 9.33
C VAL A 339 -15.31 2.79 9.75
N VAL A 340 -15.25 3.13 11.04
CA VAL A 340 -14.29 4.10 11.62
C VAL A 340 -13.40 3.41 12.64
N SER A 341 -12.12 3.78 12.69
CA SER A 341 -11.22 3.31 13.74
C SER A 341 -11.56 3.99 15.07
N VAL A 342 -11.54 3.24 16.15
CA VAL A 342 -11.76 3.73 17.52
C VAL A 342 -10.44 3.68 18.27
N PHE A 343 -10.00 4.85 18.75
CA PHE A 343 -8.79 4.98 19.55
C PHE A 343 -9.15 5.22 21.01
N GLY A 344 -8.48 4.53 21.91
CA GLY A 344 -8.69 4.67 23.34
C GLY A 344 -8.27 3.42 24.10
N PHE A 345 -8.22 3.53 25.42
CA PHE A 345 -7.97 2.36 26.27
C PHE A 345 -9.17 1.41 26.22
N TRP A 346 -8.91 0.12 26.23
CA TRP A 346 -9.92 -0.96 26.19
C TRP A 346 -10.68 -1.05 24.85
N ALA A 347 -10.13 -0.52 23.76
CA ALA A 347 -10.84 -0.42 22.49
C ALA A 347 -11.07 -1.78 21.78
N ALA A 348 -10.11 -2.73 21.88
CA ALA A 348 -10.21 -4.07 21.31
C ALA A 348 -9.72 -5.13 22.29
N ASN A 349 -10.44 -5.28 23.43
CA ASN A 349 -10.04 -6.14 24.54
C ASN A 349 -9.92 -7.61 24.18
N ASP A 350 -10.84 -8.15 23.41
CA ASP A 350 -10.84 -9.57 23.05
C ASP A 350 -9.55 -9.94 22.30
N PHE A 351 -9.10 -9.04 21.40
CA PHE A 351 -7.83 -9.20 20.68
C PHE A 351 -6.64 -9.02 21.62
N ALA A 352 -6.68 -8.04 22.53
CA ALA A 352 -5.61 -7.83 23.49
C ALA A 352 -5.43 -9.09 24.38
N ILE A 353 -6.51 -9.66 24.89
CA ILE A 353 -6.50 -10.90 25.66
C ILE A 353 -6.00 -12.07 24.79
N GLY A 354 -6.45 -12.17 23.54
CA GLY A 354 -5.98 -13.19 22.61
C GLY A 354 -4.46 -13.13 22.38
N TYR A 355 -3.91 -11.94 22.14
CA TYR A 355 -2.45 -11.78 22.00
C TYR A 355 -1.67 -11.99 23.32
N CYS A 356 -2.26 -11.67 24.46
CA CYS A 356 -1.68 -12.02 25.77
C CYS A 356 -1.61 -13.55 25.95
N SER A 357 -2.62 -14.30 25.50
CA SER A 357 -2.59 -15.76 25.54
C SER A 357 -1.47 -16.34 24.66
N PHE A 358 -1.20 -15.75 23.48
CA PHE A 358 -0.05 -16.10 22.64
C PHE A 358 1.26 -15.84 23.38
N ALA A 359 1.39 -14.67 24.02
CA ALA A 359 2.59 -14.31 24.78
C ALA A 359 2.87 -15.31 25.93
N ILE A 360 1.81 -15.68 26.67
CA ILE A 360 1.91 -16.68 27.76
C ILE A 360 2.35 -18.04 27.20
N LEU A 361 1.78 -18.49 26.10
CA LEU A 361 2.17 -19.74 25.48
C LEU A 361 3.64 -19.71 25.03
N PHE A 362 4.06 -18.65 24.33
CA PHE A 362 5.42 -18.57 23.79
C PHE A 362 6.47 -18.45 24.88
N ILE A 363 6.20 -17.71 25.96
CA ILE A 363 7.14 -17.63 27.09
C ILE A 363 7.22 -18.96 27.83
N SER A 364 6.11 -19.69 27.97
CA SER A 364 6.09 -21.02 28.57
C SER A 364 6.93 -22.03 27.79
N ILE A 365 6.81 -22.02 26.46
CA ILE A 365 7.61 -22.85 25.57
C ILE A 365 9.10 -22.45 25.65
N HIS A 366 9.39 -21.17 25.74
CA HIS A 366 10.76 -20.67 25.90
C HIS A 366 11.42 -21.27 27.11
N PHE A 367 10.79 -21.20 28.28
CA PHE A 367 11.34 -21.78 29.52
C PHE A 367 11.42 -23.30 29.49
N TYR A 368 10.42 -23.98 28.90
CA TYR A 368 10.44 -25.42 28.74
C TYR A 368 11.65 -25.91 27.92
N MET A 369 11.94 -25.25 26.82
CA MET A 369 13.06 -25.59 25.93
C MET A 369 14.42 -25.36 26.60
N HIS A 370 14.59 -24.24 27.30
CA HIS A 370 15.86 -23.92 27.99
C HIS A 370 16.05 -24.70 29.27
N GLY A 371 14.98 -25.09 29.96
CA GLY A 371 15.04 -25.97 31.13
C GLY A 371 15.54 -27.38 30.82
N ASN A 372 15.20 -27.89 29.64
CA ASN A 372 15.65 -29.22 29.20
C ASN A 372 17.10 -29.24 28.68
N GLU A 373 17.62 -28.12 28.15
CA GLU A 373 19.03 -28.03 27.74
C GLU A 373 20.00 -28.08 28.96
N GLY A 374 19.57 -27.59 30.13
CA GLY A 374 20.32 -27.66 31.36
C GLY A 374 20.39 -29.08 32.00
N SER A 375 19.39 -29.92 31.70
CA SER A 375 19.33 -31.29 32.27
C SER A 375 20.00 -32.36 31.41
N SER A 376 20.36 -32.04 30.13
CA SER A 376 21.08 -32.97 29.25
C SER A 376 22.62 -32.85 29.34
N ASN A 377 23.12 -31.91 30.11
CA ASN A 377 24.57 -31.71 30.38
C ASN A 377 25.02 -32.16 31.77
N ILE A 378 24.20 -32.92 32.52
CA ILE A 378 24.55 -33.62 33.75
C ILE A 378 24.45 -35.12 33.44
#